data_8f3519891805fdba5fece4bec4ba806b
#
_entry.id   8f3519891805fdba5fece4bec4ba806b
#
_cell.length_a   1.000
_cell.length_b   1.000
_cell.length_c   1.000
_cell.angle_alpha   90.00
_cell.angle_beta   90.00
_cell.angle_gamma   90.00
#
_symmetry.space_group_name_H-M   'P 1'
#
loop_
_entity.id
_entity.type
_entity.pdbx_description
1 polymer ?
#
loop_
_entity_poly.entity_id
_entity_poly.type
_entity_poly.pdbx_seq_one_letter_code
_entity_poly.pdbx_strand_id
1 'polypeptide(L)'
;MKFLTNSFAVYAAILVLTLTFPISSGVALGQGADAGQSNPGYSGASRIVNPDTIDDATLKHTAKAYVKVQQIVQEANQDLNKTNDGAQQQQIAKQAESRKINAVKAEGLQPQQYNQVVQLARVDKAFEHKFLSYVNEVKNSPS
;
A
#
# COMPACT_ATOMS: atom_id res chain seq x y z
N MET A 1 28.75 1.42 -34.82
CA MET A 1 27.44 1.83 -34.32
C MET A 1 26.78 0.59 -33.72
N LYS A 2 26.87 0.45 -32.43
CA LYS A 2 26.25 -0.70 -31.69
C LYS A 2 25.22 -0.13 -30.73
N PHE A 3 23.98 -0.20 -31.14
CA PHE A 3 22.84 0.09 -30.25
C PHE A 3 22.68 -1.10 -29.31
N LEU A 4 23.12 -0.95 -28.09
CA LEU A 4 22.82 -1.87 -27.00
C LEU A 4 21.38 -1.64 -26.55
N THR A 5 20.52 -2.46 -27.04
CA THR A 5 19.19 -2.76 -26.49
C THR A 5 19.37 -3.30 -25.08
N ASN A 6 19.25 -2.44 -24.08
CA ASN A 6 19.12 -2.89 -22.72
C ASN A 6 17.65 -2.78 -22.32
N SER A 7 16.86 -3.68 -22.92
CA SER A 7 15.46 -3.88 -22.58
C SER A 7 15.31 -5.04 -21.61
N PHE A 8 14.48 -4.82 -20.62
CA PHE A 8 13.77 -5.85 -19.86
C PHE A 8 14.57 -6.66 -18.84
N ALA A 9 14.87 -6.03 -17.72
CA ALA A 9 14.99 -6.73 -16.46
C ALA A 9 14.44 -5.87 -15.32
N VAL A 10 13.19 -5.45 -15.41
CA VAL A 10 12.47 -4.80 -14.29
C VAL A 10 11.21 -5.61 -13.95
N TYR A 11 11.32 -6.91 -14.09
CA TYR A 11 10.34 -7.83 -13.53
C TYR A 11 11.00 -8.52 -12.35
N ALA A 12 10.67 -8.14 -11.19
CA ALA A 12 10.63 -8.90 -9.97
C ALA A 12 11.13 -8.08 -8.76
N ALA A 13 10.30 -7.21 -8.28
CA ALA A 13 10.27 -6.90 -6.85
C ALA A 13 8.92 -6.28 -6.52
N ILE A 14 7.83 -7.03 -6.74
CA ILE A 14 6.61 -6.79 -5.98
C ILE A 14 6.91 -7.31 -4.59
N LEU A 15 7.68 -6.52 -3.86
CA LEU A 15 7.91 -6.76 -2.46
C LEU A 15 6.60 -6.45 -1.77
N VAL A 16 5.98 -7.53 -1.28
CA VAL A 16 4.74 -7.55 -0.52
C VAL A 16 4.94 -6.69 0.72
N LEU A 17 4.66 -5.40 0.60
CA LEU A 17 4.61 -4.53 1.75
C LEU A 17 3.13 -4.43 2.17
N THR A 18 2.66 -5.49 2.82
CA THR A 18 1.42 -5.43 3.58
C THR A 18 1.62 -4.40 4.68
N LEU A 19 0.77 -3.37 4.70
CA LEU A 19 0.62 -2.50 5.85
C LEU A 19 0.10 -3.36 7.01
N THR A 20 0.99 -3.99 7.75
CA THR A 20 0.64 -4.66 9.01
C THR A 20 0.49 -3.57 10.06
N PHE A 21 -0.76 -3.22 10.37
CA PHE A 21 -1.02 -2.47 11.59
C PHE A 21 -0.76 -3.36 12.80
N PRO A 22 0.06 -2.95 13.76
CA PRO A 22 0.14 -3.65 15.03
C PRO A 22 -1.20 -3.47 15.74
N ILE A 23 -1.97 -4.55 15.81
CA ILE A 23 -3.13 -4.61 16.70
C ILE A 23 -2.55 -4.72 18.11
N SER A 24 -2.57 -3.61 18.83
CA SER A 24 -2.25 -3.60 20.26
C SER A 24 -3.35 -4.35 21.00
N SER A 25 -3.13 -5.63 21.27
CA SER A 25 -4.00 -6.43 22.12
C SER A 25 -3.74 -6.07 23.58
N GLY A 26 -4.49 -5.10 24.07
CA GLY A 26 -4.64 -4.86 25.50
C GLY A 26 -5.48 -5.96 26.14
N VAL A 27 -4.83 -6.90 26.82
CA VAL A 27 -5.51 -7.87 27.68
C VAL A 27 -5.92 -7.16 28.96
N ALA A 28 -7.21 -6.85 29.10
CA ALA A 28 -7.78 -6.51 30.40
C ALA A 28 -8.74 -7.63 30.81
N LEU A 29 -8.33 -8.41 31.77
CA LEU A 29 -9.21 -9.31 32.54
C LEU A 29 -10.15 -8.47 33.41
N GLY A 30 -11.44 -8.53 33.13
CA GLY A 30 -12.50 -7.94 33.96
C GLY A 30 -13.81 -8.61 33.67
N GLN A 31 -14.25 -9.51 34.55
CA GLN A 31 -15.61 -10.05 34.61
C GLN A 31 -16.58 -8.96 35.00
N GLY A 32 -17.73 -8.88 34.31
CA GLY A 32 -18.87 -8.06 34.72
C GLY A 32 -19.96 -8.12 33.66
N ALA A 33 -21.10 -8.65 34.06
CA ALA A 33 -22.27 -8.95 33.27
C ALA A 33 -22.98 -7.70 32.73
N ASP A 34 -23.67 -7.94 31.61
CA ASP A 34 -24.99 -7.43 31.20
C ASP A 34 -25.08 -6.07 30.47
N ALA A 35 -25.99 -6.13 29.50
CA ALA A 35 -26.68 -5.09 28.74
C ALA A 35 -26.03 -4.63 27.39
N GLY A 36 -26.51 -5.29 26.35
CA GLY A 36 -26.96 -4.71 25.08
C GLY A 36 -26.31 -3.42 24.58
N GLN A 37 -25.11 -3.52 23.95
CA GLN A 37 -24.69 -2.52 23.02
C GLN A 37 -24.11 -3.20 21.82
N SER A 38 -24.81 -3.07 20.68
CA SER A 38 -24.42 -3.52 19.36
C SER A 38 -23.11 -2.83 19.00
N ASN A 39 -22.01 -3.47 19.30
CA ASN A 39 -20.71 -3.11 18.78
C ASN A 39 -20.78 -3.35 17.27
N PRO A 40 -20.57 -2.35 16.39
CA PRO A 40 -20.42 -2.63 14.98
C PRO A 40 -19.15 -3.46 14.84
N GLY A 41 -19.35 -4.79 14.77
CA GLY A 41 -18.30 -5.77 14.71
C GLY A 41 -17.32 -5.40 13.62
N TYR A 42 -16.08 -5.21 14.01
CA TYR A 42 -14.92 -5.36 13.15
C TYR A 42 -14.84 -6.84 12.76
N SER A 43 -15.75 -7.25 11.91
CA SER A 43 -15.60 -8.48 11.16
C SER A 43 -14.45 -8.23 10.19
N GLY A 44 -13.26 -8.66 10.57
CA GLY A 44 -12.08 -8.73 9.72
C GLY A 44 -12.21 -9.77 8.60
N ALA A 45 -13.38 -9.90 8.01
CA ALA A 45 -13.55 -10.54 6.74
C ALA A 45 -13.04 -9.55 5.70
N SER A 46 -11.91 -9.85 5.08
CA SER A 46 -11.48 -9.23 3.83
C SER A 46 -12.66 -9.32 2.87
N ARG A 47 -13.51 -8.28 2.83
CA ARG A 47 -14.48 -8.15 1.76
C ARG A 47 -13.67 -8.11 0.49
N ILE A 48 -13.74 -9.16 -0.29
CA ILE A 48 -13.28 -9.15 -1.69
C ILE A 48 -14.11 -8.05 -2.33
N VAL A 49 -13.49 -6.90 -2.54
CA VAL A 49 -14.13 -5.77 -3.22
C VAL A 49 -14.35 -6.24 -4.65
N ASN A 50 -15.58 -6.16 -5.14
CA ASN A 50 -15.88 -6.47 -6.53
C ASN A 50 -15.13 -5.46 -7.41
N PRO A 51 -14.31 -5.90 -8.40
CA PRO A 51 -13.60 -5.01 -9.31
C PRO A 51 -14.51 -4.00 -10.00
N ASP A 52 -15.76 -4.37 -10.30
CA ASP A 52 -16.75 -3.52 -10.96
C ASP A 52 -17.25 -2.35 -10.10
N THR A 53 -16.99 -2.38 -8.79
CA THR A 53 -17.39 -1.30 -7.86
C THR A 53 -16.34 -0.21 -7.70
N ILE A 54 -15.14 -0.39 -8.29
CA ILE A 54 -14.06 0.57 -8.23
C ILE A 54 -14.09 1.44 -9.48
N ASP A 55 -14.40 2.71 -9.30
CA ASP A 55 -14.45 3.67 -10.39
C ASP A 55 -13.04 4.06 -10.89
N ASP A 56 -12.97 4.60 -12.09
CA ASP A 56 -11.73 5.01 -12.74
C ASP A 56 -11.02 6.15 -11.99
N ALA A 57 -11.76 7.02 -11.31
CA ALA A 57 -11.18 8.09 -10.50
C ALA A 57 -10.44 7.50 -9.30
N THR A 58 -11.05 6.56 -8.59
CA THR A 58 -10.41 5.81 -7.49
C THR A 58 -9.17 5.07 -7.99
N LEU A 59 -9.22 4.44 -9.18
CA LEU A 59 -8.04 3.78 -9.76
C LEU A 59 -6.91 4.75 -10.06
N LYS A 60 -7.21 5.93 -10.63
CA LYS A 60 -6.20 6.97 -10.91
C LYS A 60 -5.57 7.50 -9.64
N HIS A 61 -6.36 7.82 -8.62
CA HIS A 61 -5.84 8.24 -7.32
C HIS A 61 -5.00 7.15 -6.67
N THR A 62 -5.44 5.89 -6.76
CA THR A 62 -4.66 4.76 -6.24
C THR A 62 -3.34 4.59 -7.00
N ALA A 63 -3.32 4.75 -8.32
CA ALA A 63 -2.11 4.69 -9.12
C ALA A 63 -1.11 5.79 -8.75
N LYS A 64 -1.58 7.04 -8.52
CA LYS A 64 -0.73 8.14 -8.04
C LYS A 64 -0.15 7.84 -6.65
N ALA A 65 -0.98 7.39 -5.72
CA ALA A 65 -0.54 6.98 -4.39
C ALA A 65 0.47 5.84 -4.49
N TYR A 66 0.24 4.84 -5.35
CA TYR A 66 1.11 3.70 -5.56
C TYR A 66 2.50 4.11 -6.03
N VAL A 67 2.62 5.00 -7.01
CA VAL A 67 3.91 5.51 -7.50
C VAL A 67 4.67 6.21 -6.38
N LYS A 68 4.00 7.08 -5.59
CA LYS A 68 4.61 7.76 -4.44
C LYS A 68 5.06 6.78 -3.35
N VAL A 69 4.23 5.78 -3.04
CA VAL A 69 4.56 4.74 -2.06
C VAL A 69 5.78 3.93 -2.52
N GLN A 70 5.89 3.59 -3.80
CA GLN A 70 7.07 2.90 -4.35
C GLN A 70 8.35 3.74 -4.20
N GLN A 71 8.29 5.04 -4.45
CA GLN A 71 9.42 5.93 -4.25
C GLN A 71 9.87 5.98 -2.78
N ILE A 72 8.90 6.12 -1.85
CA ILE A 72 9.18 6.12 -0.41
C ILE A 72 9.86 4.81 0.03
N VAL A 73 9.39 3.67 -0.48
CA VAL A 73 10.00 2.36 -0.18
C VAL A 73 11.41 2.27 -0.72
N GLN A 74 11.67 2.74 -1.93
CA GLN A 74 13.02 2.75 -2.51
C GLN A 74 13.97 3.64 -1.70
N GLU A 75 13.56 4.84 -1.32
CA GLU A 75 14.34 5.74 -0.47
C GLU A 75 14.63 5.11 0.89
N ALA A 76 13.61 4.55 1.55
CA ALA A 76 13.77 3.90 2.84
C ALA A 76 14.74 2.71 2.77
N ASN A 77 14.67 1.89 1.71
CA ASN A 77 15.60 0.79 1.50
C ASN A 77 17.04 1.28 1.28
N GLN A 78 17.23 2.37 0.55
CA GLN A 78 18.55 2.98 0.38
C GLN A 78 19.11 3.47 1.71
N ASP A 79 18.28 4.07 2.56
CA ASP A 79 18.71 4.57 3.87
C ASP A 79 18.96 3.43 4.86
N LEU A 80 18.17 2.37 4.84
CA LEU A 80 18.42 1.16 5.62
C LEU A 80 19.75 0.50 5.27
N ASN A 81 20.13 0.51 3.98
CA ASN A 81 21.41 -0.06 3.54
C ASN A 81 22.63 0.78 3.94
N LYS A 82 22.44 2.04 4.36
CA LYS A 82 23.53 2.94 4.80
C LYS A 82 23.82 2.83 6.30
N THR A 83 22.98 2.14 7.07
CA THR A 83 23.12 2.04 8.52
C THR A 83 23.04 0.60 9.02
N ASN A 84 23.90 0.27 9.97
CA ASN A 84 23.85 -0.99 10.72
C ASN A 84 23.30 -0.79 12.15
N ASP A 85 22.89 0.42 12.50
CA ASP A 85 22.32 0.74 13.80
C ASP A 85 20.83 0.37 13.83
N GLY A 86 20.46 -0.57 14.70
CA GLY A 86 19.09 -1.05 14.84
C GLY A 86 18.10 0.05 15.27
N ALA A 87 18.52 1.02 16.06
CA ALA A 87 17.66 2.15 16.46
C ALA A 87 17.38 3.07 15.27
N GLN A 88 18.40 3.35 14.45
CA GLN A 88 18.24 4.12 13.22
C GLN A 88 17.36 3.37 12.21
N GLN A 89 17.53 2.05 12.05
CA GLN A 89 16.70 1.24 11.17
C GLN A 89 15.22 1.30 11.57
N GLN A 90 14.91 1.21 12.86
CA GLN A 90 13.55 1.36 13.36
C GLN A 90 12.97 2.76 13.09
N GLN A 91 13.78 3.80 13.23
CA GLN A 91 13.35 5.17 12.93
C GLN A 91 13.05 5.36 11.46
N ILE A 92 13.92 4.87 10.57
CA ILE A 92 13.71 4.90 9.11
C ILE A 92 12.41 4.17 8.74
N ALA A 93 12.17 2.98 9.29
CA ALA A 93 10.97 2.20 9.05
C ALA A 93 9.69 2.94 9.49
N LYS A 94 9.69 3.55 10.68
CA LYS A 94 8.56 4.34 11.20
C LYS A 94 8.29 5.58 10.34
N GLN A 95 9.34 6.28 9.93
CA GLN A 95 9.21 7.45 9.04
C GLN A 95 8.65 7.05 7.67
N ALA A 96 9.16 5.97 7.08
CA ALA A 96 8.67 5.46 5.81
C ALA A 96 7.18 5.08 5.91
N GLU A 97 6.76 4.43 7.00
CA GLU A 97 5.37 4.07 7.22
C GLU A 97 4.46 5.30 7.31
N SER A 98 4.86 6.29 8.09
CA SER A 98 4.13 7.55 8.19
C SER A 98 4.03 8.29 6.84
N ARG A 99 5.12 8.32 6.07
CA ARG A 99 5.16 8.93 4.74
C ARG A 99 4.23 8.20 3.75
N LYS A 100 4.19 6.86 3.78
CA LYS A 100 3.27 6.06 2.93
C LYS A 100 1.80 6.39 3.24
N ILE A 101 1.43 6.40 4.53
CA ILE A 101 0.07 6.75 4.96
C ILE A 101 -0.30 8.16 4.48
N ASN A 102 0.61 9.12 4.63
CA ASN A 102 0.39 10.49 4.20
C ASN A 102 0.26 10.59 2.67
N ALA A 103 1.06 9.85 1.92
CA ALA A 103 0.99 9.82 0.45
C ALA A 103 -0.36 9.28 -0.04
N VAL A 104 -0.90 8.24 0.61
CA VAL A 104 -2.23 7.69 0.31
C VAL A 104 -3.33 8.70 0.64
N LYS A 105 -3.26 9.32 1.82
CA LYS A 105 -4.25 10.34 2.24
C LYS A 105 -4.21 11.59 1.36
N ALA A 106 -3.04 12.00 0.89
CA ALA A 106 -2.88 13.14 0.00
C ALA A 106 -3.60 12.95 -1.35
N GLU A 107 -3.79 11.71 -1.78
CA GLU A 107 -4.60 11.38 -2.96
C GLU A 107 -6.10 11.20 -2.63
N GLY A 108 -6.54 11.57 -1.43
CA GLY A 108 -7.94 11.47 -1.01
C GLY A 108 -8.41 10.06 -0.63
N LEU A 109 -7.47 9.10 -0.50
CA LEU A 109 -7.79 7.71 -0.20
C LEU A 109 -7.65 7.39 1.28
N GLN A 110 -8.50 6.49 1.76
CA GLN A 110 -8.27 5.82 3.04
C GLN A 110 -7.22 4.71 2.85
N PRO A 111 -6.31 4.47 3.81
CA PRO A 111 -5.31 3.40 3.70
C PRO A 111 -5.91 2.01 3.44
N GLN A 112 -7.08 1.74 4.01
CA GLN A 112 -7.80 0.48 3.77
C GLN A 112 -8.27 0.36 2.31
N GLN A 113 -8.82 1.43 1.76
CA GLN A 113 -9.27 1.48 0.36
C GLN A 113 -8.09 1.26 -0.60
N TYR A 114 -6.97 1.94 -0.37
CA TYR A 114 -5.74 1.74 -1.11
C TYR A 114 -5.30 0.27 -1.09
N ASN A 115 -5.23 -0.34 0.10
CA ASN A 115 -4.84 -1.74 0.25
C ASN A 115 -5.78 -2.71 -0.49
N GLN A 116 -7.09 -2.46 -0.46
CA GLN A 116 -8.08 -3.27 -1.17
C GLN A 116 -7.85 -3.24 -2.67
N VAL A 117 -7.65 -2.04 -3.26
CA VAL A 117 -7.38 -1.89 -4.69
C VAL A 117 -6.08 -2.59 -5.09
N VAL A 118 -5.01 -2.40 -4.31
CA VAL A 118 -3.71 -3.04 -4.59
C VAL A 118 -3.79 -4.57 -4.44
N GLN A 119 -4.54 -5.09 -3.46
CA GLN A 119 -4.75 -6.52 -3.31
C GLN A 119 -5.55 -7.09 -4.49
N LEU A 120 -6.61 -6.41 -4.92
CA LEU A 120 -7.40 -6.82 -6.06
C LEU A 120 -6.55 -6.90 -7.34
N ALA A 121 -5.69 -5.90 -7.57
CA ALA A 121 -4.75 -5.91 -8.69
C ALA A 121 -3.74 -7.07 -8.66
N ARG A 122 -3.53 -7.71 -7.51
CA ARG A 122 -2.66 -8.89 -7.40
C ARG A 122 -3.35 -10.20 -7.74
N VAL A 123 -4.66 -10.29 -7.50
CA VAL A 123 -5.41 -11.54 -7.61
C VAL A 123 -6.24 -11.62 -8.89
N ASP A 124 -6.61 -10.48 -9.47
CA ASP A 124 -7.37 -10.38 -10.70
C ASP A 124 -6.51 -9.81 -11.83
N LYS A 125 -6.23 -10.63 -12.83
CA LYS A 125 -5.36 -10.28 -13.97
C LYS A 125 -5.94 -9.18 -14.87
N ALA A 126 -7.24 -9.16 -15.09
CA ALA A 126 -7.88 -8.14 -15.89
C ALA A 126 -7.80 -6.78 -15.18
N PHE A 127 -8.06 -6.78 -13.89
CA PHE A 127 -7.93 -5.59 -13.05
C PHE A 127 -6.48 -5.13 -12.92
N GLU A 128 -5.51 -6.05 -12.78
CA GLU A 128 -4.07 -5.74 -12.79
C GLU A 128 -3.68 -4.95 -14.04
N HIS A 129 -4.07 -5.43 -15.23
CA HIS A 129 -3.76 -4.75 -16.48
C HIS A 129 -4.33 -3.32 -16.52
N LYS A 130 -5.59 -3.16 -16.10
CA LYS A 130 -6.23 -1.86 -16.02
C LYS A 130 -5.51 -0.94 -15.03
N PHE A 131 -5.19 -1.42 -13.83
CA PHE A 131 -4.46 -0.66 -12.82
C PHE A 131 -3.07 -0.25 -13.30
N LEU A 132 -2.31 -1.17 -13.89
CA LEU A 132 -0.96 -0.88 -14.42
C LEU A 132 -0.98 0.13 -15.57
N SER A 133 -2.04 0.20 -16.37
CA SER A 133 -2.17 1.24 -17.39
C SER A 133 -2.20 2.64 -16.77
N TYR A 134 -2.94 2.84 -15.68
CA TYR A 134 -2.96 4.10 -14.94
C TYR A 134 -1.63 4.39 -14.23
N VAL A 135 -0.94 3.39 -13.69
CA VAL A 135 0.38 3.55 -13.10
C VAL A 135 1.39 4.05 -14.16
N ASN A 136 1.34 3.49 -15.35
CA ASN A 136 2.21 3.92 -16.47
C ASN A 136 1.86 5.34 -16.95
N GLU A 137 0.59 5.69 -17.00
CA GLU A 137 0.15 7.06 -17.31
C GLU A 137 0.73 8.06 -16.31
N VAL A 138 0.64 7.77 -15.01
CA VAL A 138 1.19 8.63 -13.95
C VAL A 138 2.70 8.78 -14.06
N LYS A 139 3.43 7.69 -14.33
CA LYS A 139 4.90 7.72 -14.47
C LYS A 139 5.37 8.51 -15.68
N ASN A 140 4.57 8.54 -16.73
CA ASN A 140 4.90 9.23 -17.99
C ASN A 140 4.32 10.65 -18.06
N SER A 141 3.51 11.05 -17.08
CA SER A 141 2.99 12.43 -17.01
C SER A 141 4.10 13.36 -16.52
N PRO A 142 4.43 14.43 -17.25
CA PRO A 142 5.36 15.43 -16.76
C PRO A 142 4.82 16.09 -15.50
N SER A 143 5.66 16.19 -14.47
CA SER A 143 5.38 16.87 -13.20
C SER A 143 5.39 18.38 -13.37
#